data_e78af7a827a8dcae60df807f7057d8ab
#
_entry.id   e78af7a827a8dcae60df807f7057d8ab
#
_cell.length_a   1.000
_cell.length_b   1.000
_cell.length_c   1.000
_cell.angle_alpha   90.00
_cell.angle_beta   90.00
_cell.angle_gamma   90.00
#
_symmetry.space_group_name_H-M   'P 1'
#
loop_
_entity.id
_entity.type
_entity.pdbx_description
1 polymer ?
#
loop_
_entity_poly.entity_id
_entity_poly.type
_entity_poly.pdbx_seq_one_letter_code
_entity_poly.pdbx_strand_id
1 'polypeptide(L)'
;TYFTQGPFYTSRFKELAKKYKDFEVLETGWTRQDWVFQNLHSYDDKRNELLKQYGKSKILLYAPTFSKSMTSLPFMQDALRRFAKEEDAIVLIKLHPLTQKEQADEYRKLADEINNIVFIDDYSVTPYVLMSDCMLSDTSSTIYEELLMNKPVITLRTTVEPHKIYWRDMQEPDELQTAYHDVMANEGKYT
;
A
#
# COMPACT_ATOMS: atom_id res chain seq x y z
N THR A 1 28.59 10.01 -0.36
CA THR A 1 27.80 9.82 -1.58
C THR A 1 26.35 9.63 -1.23
N TYR A 2 25.46 10.31 -1.96
CA TYR A 2 24.01 10.13 -1.92
C TYR A 2 23.56 9.30 -3.13
N PHE A 3 22.83 8.22 -2.89
CA PHE A 3 22.19 7.42 -3.93
C PHE A 3 20.75 7.88 -4.15
N THR A 4 20.38 8.20 -5.37
CA THR A 4 19.06 8.76 -5.69
C THR A 4 18.25 7.83 -6.57
N GLN A 5 16.92 7.82 -6.33
CA GLN A 5 15.98 6.89 -6.95
C GLN A 5 15.63 7.23 -8.39
N GLY A 6 15.90 8.47 -8.84
CA GLY A 6 15.58 8.88 -10.20
C GLY A 6 15.81 10.37 -10.45
N PRO A 7 15.59 10.85 -11.69
CA PRO A 7 15.99 12.17 -12.16
C PRO A 7 15.48 13.34 -11.31
N PHE A 8 14.25 13.23 -10.81
CA PHE A 8 13.64 14.27 -9.99
C PHE A 8 14.43 14.53 -8.69
N TYR A 9 14.77 13.46 -7.95
CA TYR A 9 15.58 13.59 -6.73
C TYR A 9 17.05 13.91 -7.07
N THR A 10 17.58 13.29 -8.12
CA THR A 10 18.95 13.52 -8.58
C THR A 10 19.23 14.98 -8.87
N SER A 11 18.35 15.67 -9.58
CA SER A 11 18.52 17.10 -9.90
C SER A 11 18.57 17.96 -8.64
N ARG A 12 17.64 17.74 -7.71
CA ARG A 12 17.57 18.47 -6.43
C ARG A 12 18.80 18.24 -5.55
N PHE A 13 19.22 16.99 -5.41
CA PHE A 13 20.41 16.66 -4.61
C PHE A 13 21.70 17.18 -5.25
N LYS A 14 21.80 17.20 -6.58
CA LYS A 14 22.93 17.81 -7.29
C LYS A 14 23.04 19.34 -7.05
N GLU A 15 21.90 20.03 -6.99
CA GLU A 15 21.90 21.47 -6.61
C GLU A 15 22.40 21.69 -5.19
N LEU A 16 21.96 20.86 -4.22
CA LEU A 16 22.44 20.90 -2.86
C LEU A 16 23.94 20.57 -2.77
N ALA A 17 24.42 19.57 -3.50
CA ALA A 17 25.83 19.20 -3.56
C ALA A 17 26.71 20.32 -4.10
N LYS A 18 26.24 21.06 -5.10
CA LYS A 18 26.93 22.26 -5.60
C LYS A 18 27.05 23.36 -4.53
N LYS A 19 26.01 23.52 -3.73
CA LYS A 19 25.96 24.54 -2.67
C LYS A 19 26.84 24.20 -1.48
N TYR A 20 26.77 22.95 -0.99
CA TYR A 20 27.44 22.55 0.26
C TYR A 20 28.81 21.90 0.04
N LYS A 21 29.07 21.30 -1.13
CA LYS A 21 30.35 20.71 -1.56
C LYS A 21 30.92 19.62 -0.65
N ASP A 22 30.08 18.97 0.15
CA ASP A 22 30.44 17.98 1.17
C ASP A 22 29.98 16.56 0.83
N PHE A 23 29.24 16.38 -0.28
CA PHE A 23 28.78 15.09 -0.75
C PHE A 23 28.67 15.03 -2.28
N GLU A 24 28.66 13.79 -2.80
CA GLU A 24 28.43 13.46 -4.20
C GLU A 24 27.06 12.82 -4.38
N VAL A 25 26.50 12.93 -5.58
CA VAL A 25 25.20 12.36 -5.94
C VAL A 25 25.36 11.38 -7.09
N LEU A 26 24.93 10.15 -6.85
CA LEU A 26 24.90 9.07 -7.84
C LEU A 26 23.45 8.61 -8.02
N GLU A 27 22.96 8.66 -9.26
CA GLU A 27 21.66 8.10 -9.61
C GLU A 27 21.77 6.60 -9.82
N THR A 28 21.11 5.84 -8.93
CA THR A 28 21.16 4.36 -8.95
C THR A 28 19.81 3.72 -9.29
N GLY A 29 18.75 4.53 -9.34
CA GLY A 29 17.41 3.98 -9.33
C GLY A 29 17.01 3.50 -7.92
N TRP A 30 15.89 2.84 -7.80
CA TRP A 30 15.41 2.28 -6.55
C TRP A 30 15.83 0.81 -6.41
N THR A 31 17.05 0.59 -5.95
CA THR A 31 17.73 -0.72 -5.92
C THR A 31 16.96 -1.82 -5.17
N ARG A 32 16.12 -1.45 -4.19
CA ARG A 32 15.23 -2.41 -3.50
C ARG A 32 14.25 -3.07 -4.47
N GLN A 33 13.85 -2.36 -5.53
CA GLN A 33 12.89 -2.87 -6.50
C GLN A 33 13.51 -3.87 -7.49
N ASP A 34 14.83 -3.85 -7.66
CA ASP A 34 15.51 -4.81 -8.54
C ASP A 34 15.22 -6.25 -8.13
N TRP A 35 15.26 -6.53 -6.81
CA TRP A 35 14.91 -7.85 -6.29
C TRP A 35 13.43 -8.18 -6.55
N VAL A 36 12.53 -7.22 -6.36
CA VAL A 36 11.09 -7.40 -6.57
C VAL A 36 10.80 -7.78 -8.02
N PHE A 37 11.37 -7.03 -8.98
CA PHE A 37 11.19 -7.31 -10.42
C PHE A 37 11.79 -8.66 -10.85
N GLN A 38 12.86 -9.11 -10.21
CA GLN A 38 13.44 -10.43 -10.47
C GLN A 38 12.62 -11.58 -9.85
N ASN A 39 11.72 -11.29 -8.91
CA ASN A 39 11.00 -12.26 -8.10
C ASN A 39 9.46 -12.06 -8.11
N LEU A 40 8.91 -11.54 -9.19
CA LEU A 40 7.47 -11.20 -9.30
C LEU A 40 6.54 -12.36 -8.95
N HIS A 41 6.93 -13.60 -9.28
CA HIS A 41 6.13 -14.80 -9.08
C HIS A 41 6.47 -15.61 -7.83
N SER A 42 7.38 -15.10 -6.96
CA SER A 42 7.85 -15.86 -5.79
C SER A 42 6.78 -16.16 -4.76
N TYR A 43 5.64 -15.47 -4.81
CA TYR A 43 4.54 -15.61 -3.86
C TYR A 43 3.23 -16.11 -4.51
N ASP A 44 3.26 -16.54 -5.77
CA ASP A 44 2.07 -17.00 -6.48
C ASP A 44 1.43 -18.21 -5.80
N ASP A 45 2.22 -19.19 -5.36
CA ASP A 45 1.72 -20.37 -4.66
C ASP A 45 1.06 -19.97 -3.33
N LYS A 46 1.71 -19.12 -2.54
CA LYS A 46 1.15 -18.62 -1.27
C LYS A 46 -0.13 -17.82 -1.48
N ARG A 47 -0.18 -17.00 -2.54
CA ARG A 47 -1.38 -16.28 -2.95
C ARG A 47 -2.52 -17.25 -3.28
N ASN A 48 -2.26 -18.27 -4.09
CA ASN A 48 -3.24 -19.25 -4.50
C ASN A 48 -3.76 -20.10 -3.31
N GLU A 49 -2.88 -20.45 -2.37
CA GLU A 49 -3.25 -21.11 -1.13
C GLU A 49 -4.20 -20.24 -0.28
N LEU A 50 -3.89 -18.95 -0.10
CA LEU A 50 -4.76 -18.02 0.61
C LEU A 50 -6.12 -17.89 -0.06
N LEU A 51 -6.17 -17.65 -1.36
CA LEU A 51 -7.43 -17.53 -2.10
C LEU A 51 -8.28 -18.77 -1.96
N LYS A 52 -7.69 -19.97 -2.06
CA LYS A 52 -8.35 -21.24 -1.87
C LYS A 52 -8.85 -21.43 -0.44
N GLN A 53 -8.02 -21.10 0.55
CA GLN A 53 -8.35 -21.23 1.97
C GLN A 53 -9.60 -20.43 2.35
N TYR A 54 -9.71 -19.21 1.84
CA TYR A 54 -10.82 -18.31 2.15
C TYR A 54 -11.98 -18.38 1.14
N GLY A 55 -11.84 -19.13 0.05
CA GLY A 55 -12.85 -19.21 -1.01
C GLY A 55 -13.12 -17.88 -1.68
N LYS A 56 -12.07 -17.09 -1.91
CA LYS A 56 -12.12 -15.74 -2.49
C LYS A 56 -11.28 -15.67 -3.76
N SER A 57 -11.54 -14.68 -4.63
CA SER A 57 -10.82 -14.51 -5.89
C SER A 57 -9.82 -13.37 -5.92
N LYS A 58 -9.89 -12.42 -5.00
CA LYS A 58 -9.09 -11.21 -4.97
C LYS A 58 -8.48 -10.94 -3.59
N ILE A 59 -7.43 -10.14 -3.58
CA ILE A 59 -6.74 -9.69 -2.36
C ILE A 59 -6.65 -8.16 -2.36
N LEU A 60 -7.26 -7.52 -1.37
CA LEU A 60 -7.07 -6.11 -1.04
C LEU A 60 -6.00 -6.02 0.07
N LEU A 61 -4.92 -5.31 -0.17
CA LEU A 61 -3.89 -5.02 0.82
C LEU A 61 -4.16 -3.66 1.48
N TYR A 62 -4.49 -3.64 2.75
CA TYR A 62 -4.57 -2.41 3.55
C TYR A 62 -3.23 -2.14 4.24
N ALA A 63 -2.52 -1.10 3.78
CA ALA A 63 -1.17 -0.75 4.24
C ALA A 63 -1.06 0.76 4.56
N PRO A 64 -1.66 1.23 5.67
CA PRO A 64 -1.66 2.65 6.04
C PRO A 64 -0.32 3.10 6.63
N THR A 65 -0.11 4.44 6.66
CA THR A 65 1.00 5.03 7.39
C THR A 65 0.79 4.95 8.91
N PHE A 66 1.88 5.06 9.68
CA PHE A 66 1.84 5.04 11.15
C PHE A 66 1.72 6.43 11.79
N SER A 67 1.89 7.49 11.02
CA SER A 67 1.88 8.86 11.54
C SER A 67 0.48 9.26 12.00
N LYS A 68 0.32 9.61 13.27
CA LYS A 68 -0.97 9.93 13.90
C LYS A 68 -1.80 10.98 13.16
N SER A 69 -1.15 11.97 12.55
CA SER A 69 -1.82 13.08 11.85
C SER A 69 -2.14 12.78 10.39
N MET A 70 -1.68 11.63 9.86
CA MET A 70 -1.78 11.29 8.44
C MET A 70 -2.37 9.90 8.18
N THR A 71 -2.55 9.10 9.22
CA THR A 71 -3.04 7.73 9.10
C THR A 71 -4.55 7.66 8.92
N SER A 72 -4.99 6.72 8.10
CA SER A 72 -6.40 6.35 7.94
C SER A 72 -6.93 5.40 9.01
N LEU A 73 -6.05 4.87 9.89
CA LEU A 73 -6.42 3.86 10.89
C LEU A 73 -7.66 4.20 11.73
N PRO A 74 -7.87 5.44 12.22
CA PRO A 74 -9.04 5.74 13.05
C PRO A 74 -10.40 5.63 12.33
N PHE A 75 -10.39 5.59 10.99
CA PHE A 75 -11.59 5.75 10.18
C PHE A 75 -12.00 4.48 9.40
N MET A 76 -11.08 3.52 9.20
CA MET A 76 -11.27 2.45 8.20
C MET A 76 -11.90 1.17 8.72
N GLN A 77 -12.01 0.94 10.02
CA GLN A 77 -12.48 -0.35 10.57
C GLN A 77 -13.85 -0.77 10.04
N ASP A 78 -14.84 0.15 10.10
CA ASP A 78 -16.21 -0.16 9.66
C ASP A 78 -16.30 -0.33 8.14
N ALA A 79 -15.54 0.47 7.38
CA ALA A 79 -15.47 0.32 5.93
C ALA A 79 -14.86 -1.04 5.52
N LEU A 80 -13.76 -1.46 6.17
CA LEU A 80 -13.15 -2.77 5.94
C LEU A 80 -14.07 -3.92 6.35
N ARG A 81 -14.83 -3.75 7.45
CA ARG A 81 -15.82 -4.73 7.91
C ARG A 81 -16.94 -4.93 6.87
N ARG A 82 -17.46 -3.86 6.31
CA ARG A 82 -18.47 -3.94 5.22
C ARG A 82 -17.88 -4.56 3.96
N PHE A 83 -16.72 -4.03 3.52
CA PHE A 83 -16.02 -4.53 2.35
C PHE A 83 -15.80 -6.05 2.41
N ALA A 84 -15.26 -6.56 3.51
CA ALA A 84 -14.97 -7.98 3.66
C ALA A 84 -16.23 -8.87 3.61
N LYS A 85 -17.41 -8.34 4.03
CA LYS A 85 -18.68 -9.07 3.98
C LYS A 85 -19.31 -9.09 2.59
N GLU A 86 -19.11 -8.03 1.82
CA GLU A 86 -19.81 -7.79 0.56
C GLU A 86 -18.99 -8.18 -0.67
N GLU A 87 -17.64 -8.11 -0.57
CA GLU A 87 -16.77 -8.33 -1.72
C GLU A 87 -16.18 -9.75 -1.76
N ASP A 88 -15.91 -10.21 -2.98
CA ASP A 88 -15.20 -11.46 -3.23
C ASP A 88 -13.67 -11.28 -3.10
N ALA A 89 -13.26 -10.77 -1.94
CA ALA A 89 -11.87 -10.46 -1.66
C ALA A 89 -11.45 -10.84 -0.23
N ILE A 90 -10.17 -11.15 -0.06
CA ILE A 90 -9.48 -11.20 1.24
C ILE A 90 -8.96 -9.79 1.52
N VAL A 91 -9.07 -9.34 2.76
CA VAL A 91 -8.41 -8.12 3.22
C VAL A 91 -7.17 -8.49 4.02
N LEU A 92 -5.99 -8.19 3.51
CA LEU A 92 -4.73 -8.32 4.24
C LEU A 92 -4.41 -6.99 4.93
N ILE A 93 -4.34 -6.99 6.24
CA ILE A 93 -4.00 -5.79 7.04
C ILE A 93 -2.53 -5.85 7.40
N LYS A 94 -1.71 -5.02 6.79
CA LYS A 94 -0.28 -4.93 7.05
C LYS A 94 0.08 -3.55 7.60
N LEU A 95 0.11 -3.45 8.92
CA LEU A 95 0.46 -2.21 9.58
C LEU A 95 1.97 -1.97 9.58
N HIS A 96 2.34 -0.70 9.66
CA HIS A 96 3.74 -0.32 9.80
C HIS A 96 4.27 -0.77 11.18
N PRO A 97 5.54 -1.24 11.31
CA PRO A 97 6.10 -1.69 12.60
C PRO A 97 6.07 -0.62 13.71
N LEU A 98 6.01 0.66 13.37
CA LEU A 98 5.91 1.78 14.32
C LEU A 98 4.46 2.17 14.66
N THR A 99 3.46 1.44 14.18
CA THR A 99 2.06 1.64 14.57
C THR A 99 1.90 1.42 16.08
N GLN A 100 1.12 2.26 16.75
CA GLN A 100 0.87 2.12 18.17
C GLN A 100 0.18 0.79 18.46
N LYS A 101 0.59 0.16 19.58
CA LYS A 101 0.10 -1.15 19.97
C LYS A 101 -1.42 -1.19 20.09
N GLU A 102 -2.02 -0.18 20.69
CA GLU A 102 -3.46 -0.07 20.89
C GLU A 102 -4.21 -0.10 19.55
N GLN A 103 -3.74 0.65 18.56
CA GLN A 103 -4.31 0.65 17.22
C GLN A 103 -4.11 -0.71 16.52
N ALA A 104 -2.94 -1.32 16.67
CA ALA A 104 -2.68 -2.64 16.09
C ALA A 104 -3.60 -3.71 16.70
N ASP A 105 -3.82 -3.65 18.02
CA ASP A 105 -4.69 -4.59 18.73
C ASP A 105 -6.17 -4.46 18.32
N GLU A 106 -6.63 -3.25 17.97
CA GLU A 106 -7.97 -3.04 17.40
C GLU A 106 -8.14 -3.74 16.04
N TYR A 107 -7.13 -3.67 15.18
CA TYR A 107 -7.17 -4.33 13.88
C TYR A 107 -6.95 -5.85 13.96
N ARG A 108 -6.23 -6.34 14.97
CA ARG A 108 -6.18 -7.79 15.28
C ARG A 108 -7.57 -8.31 15.68
N LYS A 109 -8.28 -7.60 16.56
CA LYS A 109 -9.65 -7.96 16.93
C LYS A 109 -10.59 -7.99 15.73
N LEU A 110 -10.46 -7.00 14.83
CA LEU A 110 -11.22 -6.99 13.59
C LEU A 110 -10.96 -8.25 12.74
N ALA A 111 -9.71 -8.69 12.63
CA ALA A 111 -9.34 -9.91 11.93
C ALA A 111 -9.86 -11.18 12.65
N ASP A 112 -9.88 -11.21 13.98
CA ASP A 112 -10.45 -12.32 14.77
C ASP A 112 -11.98 -12.45 14.58
N GLU A 113 -12.67 -11.33 14.32
CA GLU A 113 -14.12 -11.28 14.14
C GLU A 113 -14.60 -11.65 12.73
N ILE A 114 -13.76 -11.44 11.70
CA ILE A 114 -14.14 -11.56 10.29
C ILE A 114 -13.18 -12.48 9.56
N ASN A 115 -13.68 -13.64 9.16
CA ASN A 115 -12.86 -14.73 8.62
C ASN A 115 -11.94 -14.35 7.46
N ASN A 116 -12.39 -13.51 6.52
CA ASN A 116 -11.59 -13.09 5.37
C ASN A 116 -10.84 -11.76 5.56
N ILE A 117 -10.66 -11.32 6.81
CA ILE A 117 -9.69 -10.29 7.19
C ILE A 117 -8.52 -10.97 7.89
N VAL A 118 -7.31 -10.74 7.38
CA VAL A 118 -6.08 -11.37 7.90
C VAL A 118 -5.12 -10.31 8.37
N PHE A 119 -4.79 -10.32 9.65
CA PHE A 119 -3.77 -9.42 10.21
C PHE A 119 -2.37 -10.01 10.00
N ILE A 120 -1.44 -9.18 9.52
CA ILE A 120 -0.10 -9.58 9.13
C ILE A 120 0.92 -9.05 10.13
N ASP A 121 1.61 -9.94 10.81
CA ASP A 121 2.66 -9.62 11.79
C ASP A 121 4.07 -9.55 11.19
N ASP A 122 4.26 -9.94 9.93
CA ASP A 122 5.56 -9.90 9.26
C ASP A 122 6.15 -8.49 9.22
N TYR A 123 7.48 -8.39 9.22
CA TYR A 123 8.16 -7.10 9.10
C TYR A 123 8.04 -6.50 7.71
N SER A 124 8.23 -7.30 6.65
CA SER A 124 8.21 -6.86 5.26
C SER A 124 6.79 -6.72 4.70
N VAL A 125 6.53 -5.66 3.95
CA VAL A 125 5.29 -5.47 3.17
C VAL A 125 5.40 -6.12 1.78
N THR A 126 6.60 -6.32 1.25
CA THR A 126 6.86 -6.76 -0.12
C THR A 126 6.14 -8.05 -0.54
N PRO A 127 6.07 -9.13 0.28
CA PRO A 127 5.30 -10.32 -0.08
C PRO A 127 3.83 -10.01 -0.36
N TYR A 128 3.26 -9.11 0.40
CA TYR A 128 1.84 -8.75 0.33
C TYR A 128 1.53 -7.83 -0.84
N VAL A 129 2.46 -6.92 -1.17
CA VAL A 129 2.44 -6.14 -2.42
C VAL A 129 2.46 -7.08 -3.63
N LEU A 130 3.29 -8.13 -3.62
CA LEU A 130 3.34 -9.11 -4.73
C LEU A 130 2.04 -9.93 -4.84
N MET A 131 1.40 -10.27 -3.72
CA MET A 131 0.17 -11.08 -3.70
C MET A 131 -1.12 -10.28 -3.91
N SER A 132 -1.14 -8.95 -3.66
CA SER A 132 -2.34 -8.11 -3.77
C SER A 132 -2.82 -7.96 -5.22
N ASP A 133 -4.10 -7.67 -5.38
CA ASP A 133 -4.70 -7.21 -6.63
C ASP A 133 -4.92 -5.68 -6.61
N CYS A 134 -5.02 -5.10 -5.41
CA CYS A 134 -5.22 -3.68 -5.19
C CYS A 134 -4.70 -3.30 -3.79
N MET A 135 -4.16 -2.10 -3.65
CA MET A 135 -3.77 -1.54 -2.35
C MET A 135 -4.75 -0.46 -1.89
N LEU A 136 -5.15 -0.54 -0.62
CA LEU A 136 -5.79 0.55 0.11
C LEU A 136 -4.75 1.17 1.06
N SER A 137 -4.60 2.47 1.03
CA SER A 137 -3.63 3.20 1.86
C SER A 137 -4.09 4.62 2.19
N ASP A 138 -3.16 5.47 2.56
CA ASP A 138 -3.36 6.90 2.84
C ASP A 138 -2.18 7.72 2.28
N THR A 139 -1.20 8.09 3.10
CA THR A 139 0.00 8.84 2.72
C THR A 139 1.28 8.00 2.74
N SER A 140 1.14 6.69 2.75
CA SER A 140 2.26 5.75 2.85
C SER A 140 3.10 5.70 1.56
N SER A 141 4.42 5.61 1.71
CA SER A 141 5.33 5.41 0.57
C SER A 141 5.18 4.04 -0.11
N THR A 142 4.53 3.07 0.52
CA THR A 142 4.22 1.75 -0.07
C THR A 142 3.31 1.84 -1.29
N ILE A 143 2.56 2.94 -1.45
CA ILE A 143 1.77 3.25 -2.65
C ILE A 143 2.63 3.13 -3.91
N TYR A 144 3.84 3.66 -3.90
CA TYR A 144 4.73 3.61 -5.04
C TYR A 144 5.24 2.19 -5.34
N GLU A 145 5.33 1.32 -4.33
CA GLU A 145 5.68 -0.09 -4.54
C GLU A 145 4.57 -0.83 -5.30
N GLU A 146 3.31 -0.57 -4.98
CA GLU A 146 2.15 -1.15 -5.67
C GLU A 146 2.03 -0.63 -7.10
N LEU A 147 2.15 0.68 -7.30
CA LEU A 147 2.10 1.31 -8.63
C LEU A 147 3.21 0.81 -9.56
N LEU A 148 4.42 0.56 -9.04
CA LEU A 148 5.51 -0.03 -9.80
C LEU A 148 5.22 -1.46 -10.28
N MET A 149 4.31 -2.18 -9.59
CA MET A 149 3.83 -3.49 -10.02
C MET A 149 2.66 -3.39 -10.99
N ASN A 150 2.34 -2.19 -11.47
CA ASN A 150 1.22 -1.91 -12.36
C ASN A 150 -0.13 -2.33 -11.77
N LYS A 151 -0.30 -2.12 -10.47
CA LYS A 151 -1.50 -2.45 -9.72
C LYS A 151 -2.20 -1.20 -9.19
N PRO A 152 -3.53 -1.20 -9.12
CA PRO A 152 -4.28 -0.04 -8.70
C PRO A 152 -4.14 0.24 -7.21
N VAL A 153 -4.18 1.53 -6.89
CA VAL A 153 -4.15 2.04 -5.51
C VAL A 153 -5.40 2.87 -5.23
N ILE A 154 -5.94 2.67 -4.04
CA ILE A 154 -7.00 3.49 -3.44
C ILE A 154 -6.42 4.17 -2.20
N THR A 155 -6.65 5.46 -2.03
CA THR A 155 -6.27 6.16 -0.80
C THR A 155 -7.48 6.78 -0.12
N LEU A 156 -7.45 6.84 1.23
CA LEU A 156 -8.30 7.75 1.98
C LEU A 156 -7.53 9.04 2.24
N ARG A 157 -8.10 10.16 1.83
CA ARG A 157 -7.50 11.48 2.05
C ARG A 157 -7.54 11.86 3.52
N THR A 158 -6.38 11.88 4.16
CA THR A 158 -6.21 12.25 5.57
C THR A 158 -5.48 13.58 5.76
N THR A 159 -5.00 14.17 4.68
CA THR A 159 -4.23 15.42 4.66
C THR A 159 -4.68 16.33 3.53
N VAL A 160 -3.99 17.46 3.36
CA VAL A 160 -4.19 18.38 2.25
C VAL A 160 -3.96 17.67 0.90
N GLU A 161 -4.75 18.03 -0.09
CA GLU A 161 -4.71 17.46 -1.43
C GLU A 161 -3.30 17.45 -2.03
N PRO A 162 -2.80 16.31 -2.49
CA PRO A 162 -1.53 16.24 -3.18
C PRO A 162 -1.63 16.92 -4.55
N HIS A 163 -0.54 17.53 -5.03
CA HIS A 163 -0.53 18.30 -6.28
C HIS A 163 -0.84 17.49 -7.54
N LYS A 164 -0.55 16.18 -7.52
CA LYS A 164 -0.89 15.22 -8.57
C LYS A 164 -1.03 13.84 -7.98
N ILE A 165 -2.15 13.19 -8.25
CA ILE A 165 -2.39 11.78 -7.93
C ILE A 165 -2.73 11.03 -9.22
N TYR A 166 -2.22 9.81 -9.32
CA TYR A 166 -2.46 8.88 -10.44
C TYR A 166 -3.31 7.68 -10.02
N TRP A 167 -3.83 7.70 -8.80
CA TRP A 167 -4.64 6.66 -8.18
C TRP A 167 -6.02 7.19 -7.77
N ARG A 168 -6.90 6.29 -7.33
CA ARG A 168 -8.24 6.64 -6.83
C ARG A 168 -8.15 7.16 -5.40
N ASP A 169 -8.51 8.40 -5.17
CA ASP A 169 -8.52 9.03 -3.86
C ASP A 169 -9.94 9.21 -3.34
N MET A 170 -10.22 8.69 -2.14
CA MET A 170 -11.49 8.80 -1.44
C MET A 170 -11.47 9.97 -0.46
N GLN A 171 -12.61 10.63 -0.28
CA GLN A 171 -12.81 11.64 0.76
C GLN A 171 -13.33 11.01 2.05
N GLU A 172 -14.17 10.00 1.92
CA GLU A 172 -14.84 9.33 3.04
C GLU A 172 -14.61 7.81 2.97
N PRO A 173 -14.51 7.13 4.15
CA PRO A 173 -14.33 5.67 4.20
C PRO A 173 -15.44 4.88 3.51
N ASP A 174 -16.66 5.42 3.47
CA ASP A 174 -17.84 4.78 2.88
C ASP A 174 -17.76 4.65 1.35
N GLU A 175 -16.83 5.36 0.71
CA GLU A 175 -16.57 5.23 -0.72
C GLU A 175 -15.80 3.94 -1.10
N LEU A 176 -15.33 3.13 -0.13
CA LEU A 176 -14.39 2.04 -0.39
C LEU A 176 -14.87 1.06 -1.46
N GLN A 177 -16.12 0.55 -1.37
CA GLN A 177 -16.65 -0.38 -2.38
C GLN A 177 -16.71 0.24 -3.76
N THR A 178 -17.24 1.46 -3.84
CA THR A 178 -17.34 2.19 -5.12
C THR A 178 -15.95 2.42 -5.72
N ALA A 179 -14.98 2.84 -4.90
CA ALA A 179 -13.61 3.06 -5.34
C ALA A 179 -12.95 1.75 -5.79
N TYR A 180 -13.18 0.66 -5.08
CA TYR A 180 -12.67 -0.67 -5.44
C TYR A 180 -13.21 -1.14 -6.80
N HIS A 181 -14.52 -1.06 -7.00
CA HIS A 181 -15.12 -1.42 -8.30
C HIS A 181 -14.63 -0.53 -9.44
N ASP A 182 -14.48 0.78 -9.19
CA ASP A 182 -13.93 1.72 -10.20
C ASP A 182 -12.52 1.33 -10.61
N VAL A 183 -11.61 1.07 -9.67
CA VAL A 183 -10.22 0.72 -10.00
C VAL A 183 -10.09 -0.66 -10.63
N MET A 184 -10.87 -1.64 -10.17
CA MET A 184 -10.84 -3.01 -10.73
C MET A 184 -11.45 -3.09 -12.13
N ALA A 185 -12.42 -2.22 -12.46
CA ALA A 185 -12.98 -2.12 -13.80
C ALA A 185 -12.12 -1.31 -14.79
N ASN A 186 -11.22 -0.46 -14.28
CA ASN A 186 -10.44 0.51 -15.05
C ASN A 186 -8.95 0.46 -14.68
N GLU A 187 -8.39 -0.73 -14.51
CA GLU A 187 -6.99 -0.93 -14.05
C GLU A 187 -5.99 -0.05 -14.83
N GLY A 188 -6.08 0.03 -16.15
CA GLY A 188 -5.18 0.85 -16.98
C GLY A 188 -5.29 2.37 -16.80
N LYS A 189 -6.27 2.86 -16.02
CA LYS A 189 -6.43 4.28 -15.69
C LYS A 189 -5.71 4.66 -14.39
N TYR A 190 -5.53 3.69 -13.48
CA TYR A 190 -5.06 3.90 -12.11
C TYR A 190 -3.73 3.19 -11.81
N THR A 191 -2.99 2.83 -12.85
CA THR A 191 -1.67 2.16 -12.79
C THR A 191 -0.60 2.95 -13.53
#